data_a8797304cadd9bddff32f280db2241c1
#
_entry.id   a8797304cadd9bddff32f280db2241c1
#
_cell.length_a   1.000
_cell.length_b   1.000
_cell.length_c   1.000
_cell.angle_alpha   90.00
_cell.angle_beta   90.00
_cell.angle_gamma   90.00
#
_symmetry.space_group_name_H-M   'P 1'
#
loop_
_entity.id
_entity.type
_entity.pdbx_description
1 polymer ?
#
loop_
_entity_poly.entity_id
_entity_poly.type
_entity_poly.pdbx_seq_one_letter_code
_entity_poly.pdbx_strand_id
1 'polypeptide(L)'
;MADSAVHVEGLVKRFGTTTALAGVDLDVQEATVFGLLGPNGAGKTTLVRVLATLLAPDAGRAEVFGRDVVHDAAGVRELLGLTGQFAAVDEILTGRENLQMFGRLFDLSAGDARRRANELLERFDLADAADRPARTYSGGMRRRLDLASSLLTRPRVLFLDEPTTGLDPRSRNEIWSVVRELVREGTTLLLTTQYLEEADQLAEQIAVIDHGRVIAQGTGSELKDRVGGQILEVELVRAAERDNARAALAGIGCGEPEPGERLDQLTLPAPRDGLEMIEDAASALRRAEIAVSDLGLRRPTLDDVFLQLTGAPPSENGAVGDAVTGNGQPGPTSASVSVARAPATLRPASTPPSRRRRLSPRKLRADITDARVVSVRNLLHFVRQPDLLVFSTIQPIMFVLLFTYVFGGAISQSLPRGVSYIDYLLPGILVQSVTFRASMTAIGLADDLKLGVIDRFRSMPMARSAVLVGRTAADLVRNVLIIVLMIIVGYIIGFGFKAGVAQAIGCIALVSGFGLALSWIFAFVALTVRSAEAAQSAGFVVLFPLVFASSVFVPISSMPSWLQTFARVSPVTLTANAARSLALVPGTPPSLGGAIAWIVGLLAVFIPLSVWRYRRMT
;
A
#
# COMPACT_ATOMS: atom_id res chain seq x y z
N MET A 1 9.39 -35.56 -11.64
CA MET A 1 9.15 -34.61 -10.54
C MET A 1 8.18 -33.61 -11.09
N ALA A 2 7.05 -33.37 -10.45
CA ALA A 2 6.16 -32.28 -10.87
C ALA A 2 6.96 -30.97 -10.74
N ASP A 3 6.91 -30.11 -11.76
CA ASP A 3 7.65 -28.86 -11.73
C ASP A 3 7.05 -27.95 -10.65
N SER A 4 7.88 -27.53 -9.67
CA SER A 4 7.48 -26.65 -8.59
C SER A 4 7.31 -25.23 -9.12
N ALA A 5 6.13 -24.64 -8.94
CA ALA A 5 5.87 -23.25 -9.29
C ALA A 5 6.44 -22.26 -8.27
N VAL A 6 6.40 -22.61 -6.96
CA VAL A 6 7.00 -21.84 -5.87
C VAL A 6 7.75 -22.79 -4.96
N HIS A 7 9.03 -22.51 -4.72
CA HIS A 7 9.88 -23.27 -3.81
C HIS A 7 10.48 -22.35 -2.75
N VAL A 8 10.33 -22.70 -1.49
CA VAL A 8 10.81 -21.93 -0.33
C VAL A 8 11.56 -22.84 0.62
N GLU A 9 12.79 -22.46 1.01
CA GLU A 9 13.66 -23.22 1.87
C GLU A 9 14.22 -22.36 3.01
N GLY A 10 13.91 -22.72 4.26
CA GLY A 10 14.43 -22.10 5.48
C GLY A 10 14.21 -20.59 5.56
N LEU A 11 13.06 -20.07 5.04
CA LEU A 11 12.85 -18.65 4.88
C LEU A 11 12.67 -17.92 6.21
N VAL A 12 13.49 -16.91 6.47
CA VAL A 12 13.45 -16.09 7.69
C VAL A 12 13.23 -14.62 7.35
N LYS A 13 12.31 -13.96 8.10
CA LYS A 13 12.12 -12.52 8.06
C LYS A 13 11.91 -11.94 9.45
N ARG A 14 12.65 -10.87 9.76
CA ARG A 14 12.58 -10.17 11.06
C ARG A 14 12.26 -8.70 10.86
N PHE A 15 11.49 -8.15 11.78
CA PHE A 15 11.19 -6.72 11.88
C PHE A 15 11.55 -6.23 13.30
N GLY A 16 12.71 -5.62 13.42
CA GLY A 16 13.26 -5.28 14.74
C GLY A 16 13.43 -6.51 15.62
N THR A 17 12.69 -6.58 16.72
CA THR A 17 12.71 -7.74 17.65
C THR A 17 11.73 -8.84 17.26
N THR A 18 10.78 -8.58 16.35
CA THR A 18 9.74 -9.54 15.96
C THR A 18 10.22 -10.40 14.79
N THR A 19 10.15 -11.72 14.93
CA THR A 19 10.40 -12.68 13.83
C THR A 19 9.06 -13.03 13.19
N ALA A 20 8.84 -12.54 11.97
CA ALA A 20 7.61 -12.79 11.22
C ALA A 20 7.62 -14.10 10.43
N LEU A 21 8.81 -14.56 9.99
CA LEU A 21 9.02 -15.88 9.38
C LEU A 21 10.23 -16.50 10.07
N ALA A 22 10.08 -17.73 10.54
CA ALA A 22 11.04 -18.41 11.43
C ALA A 22 11.52 -19.75 10.85
N GLY A 23 11.95 -19.75 9.57
CA GLY A 23 12.40 -20.95 8.86
C GLY A 23 11.21 -21.65 8.18
N VAL A 24 10.57 -20.96 7.21
CA VAL A 24 9.45 -21.51 6.44
C VAL A 24 9.99 -22.32 5.27
N ASP A 25 9.50 -23.56 5.15
CA ASP A 25 9.68 -24.44 4.00
C ASP A 25 8.32 -24.64 3.32
N LEU A 26 8.26 -24.49 1.99
CA LEU A 26 7.02 -24.59 1.23
C LEU A 26 7.30 -24.99 -0.20
N ASP A 27 6.44 -25.85 -0.75
CA ASP A 27 6.50 -26.26 -2.15
C ASP A 27 5.10 -26.21 -2.77
N VAL A 28 4.94 -25.44 -3.86
CA VAL A 28 3.67 -25.25 -4.57
C VAL A 28 3.78 -25.82 -5.96
N GLN A 29 2.90 -26.72 -6.32
CA GLN A 29 2.85 -27.35 -7.66
C GLN A 29 2.23 -26.42 -8.70
N GLU A 30 2.64 -26.59 -9.97
CA GLU A 30 2.05 -25.83 -11.08
C GLU A 30 0.57 -26.16 -11.28
N ALA A 31 -0.21 -25.16 -11.70
CA ALA A 31 -1.64 -25.25 -12.03
C ALA A 31 -2.51 -25.81 -10.89
N THR A 32 -2.16 -25.50 -9.64
CA THR A 32 -2.93 -25.87 -8.43
C THR A 32 -3.30 -24.63 -7.62
N VAL A 33 -4.29 -24.79 -6.74
CA VAL A 33 -4.57 -23.81 -5.66
C VAL A 33 -3.88 -24.28 -4.40
N PHE A 34 -2.94 -23.48 -3.92
CA PHE A 34 -2.27 -23.69 -2.63
C PHE A 34 -2.82 -22.70 -1.59
N GLY A 35 -3.41 -23.20 -0.52
CA GLY A 35 -3.95 -22.43 0.60
C GLY A 35 -2.92 -22.23 1.69
N LEU A 36 -2.65 -20.99 2.09
CA LEU A 36 -1.86 -20.64 3.27
C LEU A 36 -2.80 -20.16 4.37
N LEU A 37 -3.10 -21.04 5.32
CA LEU A 37 -4.05 -20.82 6.40
C LEU A 37 -3.34 -20.42 7.68
N GLY A 38 -3.91 -19.53 8.48
CA GLY A 38 -3.37 -19.16 9.80
C GLY A 38 -4.01 -17.91 10.38
N PRO A 39 -3.80 -17.64 11.68
CA PRO A 39 -4.35 -16.47 12.35
C PRO A 39 -3.71 -15.17 11.86
N ASN A 40 -4.30 -14.05 12.28
CA ASN A 40 -3.72 -12.73 12.03
C ASN A 40 -2.35 -12.61 12.73
N GLY A 41 -1.35 -12.12 12.01
CA GLY A 41 0.02 -12.02 12.53
C GLY A 41 0.87 -13.30 12.39
N ALA A 42 0.33 -14.41 11.88
CA ALA A 42 1.08 -15.67 11.70
C ALA A 42 2.23 -15.59 10.67
N GLY A 43 2.27 -14.55 9.82
CA GLY A 43 3.31 -14.38 8.82
C GLY A 43 2.85 -14.55 7.36
N LYS A 44 1.57 -14.86 7.09
CA LYS A 44 1.00 -15.10 5.75
C LYS A 44 1.33 -13.98 4.74
N THR A 45 0.90 -12.76 5.04
CA THR A 45 1.16 -11.57 4.21
C THR A 45 2.67 -11.30 4.05
N THR A 46 3.48 -11.59 5.08
CA THR A 46 4.94 -11.43 5.00
C THR A 46 5.53 -12.40 3.99
N LEU A 47 5.10 -13.66 3.99
CA LEU A 47 5.54 -14.65 3.01
C LEU A 47 5.15 -14.24 1.59
N VAL A 48 3.89 -13.87 1.36
CA VAL A 48 3.42 -13.36 0.05
C VAL A 48 4.25 -12.16 -0.40
N ARG A 49 4.55 -11.20 0.48
CA ARG A 49 5.36 -10.01 0.13
C ARG A 49 6.81 -10.37 -0.22
N VAL A 50 7.39 -11.41 0.38
CA VAL A 50 8.71 -11.91 -0.01
C VAL A 50 8.66 -12.55 -1.38
N LEU A 51 7.71 -13.44 -1.63
CA LEU A 51 7.51 -14.12 -2.92
C LEU A 51 7.20 -13.12 -4.04
N ALA A 52 6.42 -12.07 -3.74
CA ALA A 52 6.14 -10.97 -4.67
C ALA A 52 7.30 -9.97 -4.85
N THR A 53 8.49 -10.25 -4.30
CA THR A 53 9.68 -9.38 -4.38
C THR A 53 9.52 -7.99 -3.75
N LEU A 54 8.53 -7.81 -2.88
CA LEU A 54 8.27 -6.58 -2.15
C LEU A 54 9.14 -6.45 -0.91
N LEU A 55 9.49 -7.59 -0.29
CA LEU A 55 10.37 -7.71 0.88
C LEU A 55 11.55 -8.62 0.55
N ALA A 56 12.74 -8.26 1.01
CA ALA A 56 13.88 -9.17 0.98
C ALA A 56 13.87 -10.05 2.25
N PRO A 57 14.10 -11.36 2.15
CA PRO A 57 14.29 -12.22 3.32
C PRO A 57 15.62 -11.89 4.02
N ASP A 58 15.73 -12.24 5.29
CA ASP A 58 16.96 -12.08 6.07
C ASP A 58 17.83 -13.36 6.03
N ALA A 59 17.21 -14.54 5.79
CA ALA A 59 17.88 -15.81 5.54
C ALA A 59 16.96 -16.76 4.76
N GLY A 60 17.51 -17.87 4.26
CA GLY A 60 16.81 -18.84 3.44
C GLY A 60 16.74 -18.44 1.96
N ARG A 61 16.02 -19.23 1.17
CA ARG A 61 15.87 -19.08 -0.27
C ARG A 61 14.40 -19.20 -0.68
N ALA A 62 14.00 -18.41 -1.69
CA ALA A 62 12.69 -18.54 -2.30
C ALA A 62 12.79 -18.35 -3.81
N GLU A 63 12.10 -19.22 -4.55
CA GLU A 63 12.08 -19.21 -6.01
C GLU A 63 10.65 -19.28 -6.52
N VAL A 64 10.41 -18.62 -7.64
CA VAL A 64 9.15 -18.66 -8.39
C VAL A 64 9.46 -19.09 -9.81
N PHE A 65 8.98 -20.27 -10.23
CA PHE A 65 9.32 -20.90 -11.50
C PHE A 65 10.84 -20.96 -11.74
N GLY A 66 11.60 -21.36 -10.70
CA GLY A 66 13.06 -21.46 -10.75
C GLY A 66 13.80 -20.12 -10.77
N ARG A 67 13.11 -18.98 -10.62
CA ARG A 67 13.73 -17.65 -10.52
C ARG A 67 13.80 -17.20 -9.06
N ASP A 68 14.99 -16.86 -8.60
CA ASP A 68 15.25 -16.38 -7.25
C ASP A 68 14.62 -15.01 -7.00
N VAL A 69 13.82 -14.87 -5.93
CA VAL A 69 13.06 -13.65 -5.61
C VAL A 69 13.94 -12.44 -5.26
N VAL A 70 15.22 -12.66 -4.90
CA VAL A 70 16.18 -11.60 -4.57
C VAL A 70 17.07 -11.28 -5.79
N HIS A 71 17.65 -12.31 -6.41
CA HIS A 71 18.66 -12.16 -7.46
C HIS A 71 18.05 -11.89 -8.84
N ASP A 72 16.85 -12.45 -9.13
CA ASP A 72 16.09 -12.20 -10.38
C ASP A 72 14.68 -11.65 -10.10
N ALA A 73 14.57 -10.72 -9.17
CA ALA A 73 13.30 -10.08 -8.81
C ALA A 73 12.54 -9.47 -10.01
N ALA A 74 13.24 -9.05 -11.06
CA ALA A 74 12.62 -8.52 -12.28
C ALA A 74 11.94 -9.62 -13.09
N GLY A 75 12.62 -10.75 -13.26
CA GLY A 75 12.08 -11.91 -13.94
C GLY A 75 10.90 -12.53 -13.19
N VAL A 76 10.94 -12.57 -11.85
CA VAL A 76 9.81 -13.00 -11.04
C VAL A 76 8.58 -12.13 -11.28
N ARG A 77 8.72 -10.79 -11.28
CA ARG A 77 7.60 -9.86 -11.51
C ARG A 77 6.94 -9.97 -12.90
N GLU A 78 7.64 -10.51 -13.89
CA GLU A 78 7.05 -10.80 -15.20
C GLU A 78 6.11 -12.00 -15.20
N LEU A 79 6.26 -12.91 -14.22
CA LEU A 79 5.50 -14.15 -14.11
C LEU A 79 4.31 -14.06 -13.16
N LEU A 80 4.31 -13.06 -12.26
CA LEU A 80 3.35 -13.00 -11.16
C LEU A 80 2.26 -11.94 -11.35
N GLY A 81 1.06 -12.29 -10.86
CA GLY A 81 0.02 -11.34 -10.46
C GLY A 81 -0.07 -11.28 -8.93
N LEU A 82 -0.39 -10.11 -8.39
CA LEU A 82 -0.57 -9.91 -6.96
C LEU A 82 -1.88 -9.18 -6.69
N THR A 83 -2.70 -9.70 -5.80
CA THR A 83 -3.83 -8.98 -5.22
C THR A 83 -3.62 -8.94 -3.72
N GLY A 84 -3.41 -7.76 -3.16
CA GLY A 84 -3.16 -7.57 -1.73
C GLY A 84 -4.44 -7.56 -0.89
N GLN A 85 -4.33 -7.37 0.41
CA GLN A 85 -5.47 -7.33 1.34
C GLN A 85 -6.46 -6.19 1.01
N PHE A 86 -5.96 -5.01 0.60
CA PHE A 86 -6.78 -3.91 0.10
C PHE A 86 -6.82 -3.92 -1.42
N ALA A 87 -7.97 -3.53 -1.99
CA ALA A 87 -8.09 -3.36 -3.44
C ALA A 87 -7.20 -2.18 -3.90
N ALA A 88 -6.07 -2.51 -4.52
CA ALA A 88 -5.07 -1.53 -4.97
C ALA A 88 -5.46 -0.91 -6.32
N VAL A 89 -6.66 -0.35 -6.40
CA VAL A 89 -7.20 0.38 -7.55
C VAL A 89 -7.27 1.87 -7.25
N ASP A 90 -7.12 2.68 -8.30
CA ASP A 90 -7.26 4.13 -8.19
C ASP A 90 -8.74 4.53 -8.17
N GLU A 91 -9.19 5.06 -7.05
CA GLU A 91 -10.61 5.39 -6.84
C GLU A 91 -11.11 6.57 -7.69
N ILE A 92 -10.21 7.45 -8.16
CA ILE A 92 -10.54 8.63 -8.99
C ILE A 92 -10.67 8.24 -10.46
N LEU A 93 -9.91 7.25 -10.89
CA LEU A 93 -10.00 6.70 -12.24
C LEU A 93 -11.25 5.83 -12.41
N THR A 94 -11.73 5.71 -13.64
CA THR A 94 -12.78 4.74 -13.98
C THR A 94 -12.23 3.32 -13.97
N GLY A 95 -13.09 2.30 -13.93
CA GLY A 95 -12.66 0.90 -14.02
C GLY A 95 -11.82 0.65 -15.27
N ARG A 96 -12.26 1.17 -16.41
CA ARG A 96 -11.54 1.09 -17.70
C ARG A 96 -10.17 1.76 -17.65
N GLU A 97 -10.08 2.95 -17.11
CA GLU A 97 -8.82 3.69 -16.99
C GLU A 97 -7.84 3.01 -16.05
N ASN A 98 -8.30 2.43 -14.95
CA ASN A 98 -7.47 1.61 -14.06
C ASN A 98 -6.79 0.47 -14.83
N LEU A 99 -7.58 -0.35 -15.53
CA LEU A 99 -7.03 -1.48 -16.29
C LEU A 99 -6.11 -1.03 -17.43
N GLN A 100 -6.46 0.04 -18.14
CA GLN A 100 -5.60 0.60 -19.19
C GLN A 100 -4.29 1.13 -18.62
N MET A 101 -4.32 1.84 -17.50
CA MET A 101 -3.13 2.35 -16.80
C MET A 101 -2.21 1.19 -16.40
N PHE A 102 -2.73 0.18 -15.71
CA PHE A 102 -1.93 -0.98 -15.32
C PHE A 102 -1.41 -1.74 -16.53
N GLY A 103 -2.22 -1.94 -17.59
CA GLY A 103 -1.76 -2.56 -18.83
C GLY A 103 -0.57 -1.82 -19.46
N ARG A 104 -0.60 -0.48 -19.47
CA ARG A 104 0.52 0.34 -19.95
C ARG A 104 1.78 0.18 -19.09
N LEU A 105 1.63 0.05 -17.76
CA LEU A 105 2.73 -0.19 -16.81
C LEU A 105 3.28 -1.62 -16.88
N PHE A 106 2.54 -2.55 -17.49
CA PHE A 106 3.01 -3.88 -17.90
C PHE A 106 3.58 -3.91 -19.32
N ASP A 107 3.99 -2.78 -19.88
CA ASP A 107 4.56 -2.64 -21.24
C ASP A 107 3.60 -3.05 -22.39
N LEU A 108 2.30 -3.21 -22.15
CA LEU A 108 1.34 -3.41 -23.24
C LEU A 108 1.24 -2.16 -24.12
N SER A 109 1.06 -2.34 -25.43
CA SER A 109 0.74 -1.21 -26.32
C SER A 109 -0.58 -0.55 -25.91
N ALA A 110 -0.83 0.69 -26.30
CA ALA A 110 -2.10 1.37 -25.97
C ALA A 110 -3.33 0.62 -26.50
N GLY A 111 -3.20 0.03 -27.69
CA GLY A 111 -4.25 -0.79 -28.30
C GLY A 111 -4.48 -2.10 -27.55
N ASP A 112 -3.40 -2.80 -27.18
CA ASP A 112 -3.49 -4.06 -26.43
C ASP A 112 -4.04 -3.85 -25.03
N ALA A 113 -3.57 -2.80 -24.31
CA ALA A 113 -4.08 -2.44 -23.00
C ALA A 113 -5.59 -2.14 -23.04
N ARG A 114 -6.05 -1.40 -24.07
CA ARG A 114 -7.48 -1.12 -24.24
C ARG A 114 -8.29 -2.38 -24.54
N ARG A 115 -7.82 -3.23 -25.47
CA ARG A 115 -8.49 -4.50 -25.80
C ARG A 115 -8.58 -5.39 -24.57
N ARG A 116 -7.45 -5.59 -23.88
CA ARG A 116 -7.39 -6.45 -22.68
C ARG A 116 -8.22 -5.91 -21.53
N ALA A 117 -8.28 -4.59 -21.35
CA ALA A 117 -9.14 -3.96 -20.34
C ALA A 117 -10.63 -4.27 -20.61
N ASN A 118 -11.08 -4.19 -21.87
CA ASN A 118 -12.46 -4.51 -22.22
C ASN A 118 -12.78 -5.99 -21.98
N GLU A 119 -11.92 -6.90 -22.43
CA GLU A 119 -12.07 -8.35 -22.19
C GLU A 119 -12.23 -8.66 -20.70
N LEU A 120 -11.40 -8.04 -19.85
CA LEU A 120 -11.44 -8.27 -18.40
C LEU A 120 -12.68 -7.62 -17.75
N LEU A 121 -13.09 -6.42 -18.20
CA LEU A 121 -14.32 -5.80 -17.70
C LEU A 121 -15.57 -6.65 -17.99
N GLU A 122 -15.63 -7.26 -19.16
CA GLU A 122 -16.70 -8.21 -19.53
C GLU A 122 -16.62 -9.48 -18.69
N ARG A 123 -15.43 -10.10 -18.59
CA ARG A 123 -15.23 -11.35 -17.82
C ARG A 123 -15.58 -11.21 -16.34
N PHE A 124 -15.35 -10.02 -15.75
CA PHE A 124 -15.60 -9.74 -14.34
C PHE A 124 -16.96 -9.06 -14.07
N ASP A 125 -17.86 -9.02 -15.05
CA ASP A 125 -19.17 -8.38 -14.93
C ASP A 125 -19.09 -6.93 -14.42
N LEU A 126 -18.17 -6.15 -15.03
CA LEU A 126 -17.93 -4.74 -14.74
C LEU A 126 -18.15 -3.83 -15.96
N ALA A 127 -18.65 -4.39 -17.08
CA ALA A 127 -18.81 -3.65 -18.35
C ALA A 127 -19.73 -2.43 -18.19
N ASP A 128 -20.88 -2.57 -17.51
CA ASP A 128 -21.85 -1.51 -17.30
C ASP A 128 -21.33 -0.38 -16.38
N ALA A 129 -20.36 -0.70 -15.53
CA ALA A 129 -19.74 0.24 -14.61
C ALA A 129 -18.38 0.76 -15.13
N ALA A 130 -17.91 0.28 -16.29
CA ALA A 130 -16.55 0.48 -16.79
C ALA A 130 -16.11 1.95 -16.82
N ASP A 131 -17.00 2.86 -17.14
CA ASP A 131 -16.73 4.28 -17.33
C ASP A 131 -17.14 5.16 -16.11
N ARG A 132 -17.53 4.51 -15.00
CA ARG A 132 -17.77 5.18 -13.71
C ARG A 132 -16.49 5.20 -12.88
N PRO A 133 -16.23 6.27 -12.08
CA PRO A 133 -15.11 6.30 -11.14
C PRO A 133 -15.17 5.13 -10.13
N ALA A 134 -14.03 4.49 -9.86
CA ALA A 134 -13.96 3.31 -9.00
C ALA A 134 -14.38 3.60 -7.54
N ARG A 135 -14.33 4.86 -7.08
CA ARG A 135 -14.89 5.29 -5.78
C ARG A 135 -16.39 5.02 -5.64
N THR A 136 -17.12 4.91 -6.76
CA THR A 136 -18.57 4.62 -6.79
C THR A 136 -18.88 3.11 -6.82
N TYR A 137 -17.85 2.27 -6.87
CA TYR A 137 -18.01 0.82 -6.88
C TYR A 137 -18.31 0.29 -5.46
N SER A 138 -19.07 -0.81 -5.38
CA SER A 138 -19.18 -1.59 -4.15
C SER A 138 -17.84 -2.22 -3.77
N GLY A 139 -17.70 -2.72 -2.55
CA GLY A 139 -16.50 -3.46 -2.12
C GLY A 139 -16.20 -4.65 -3.04
N GLY A 140 -17.21 -5.45 -3.38
CA GLY A 140 -17.09 -6.57 -4.31
C GLY A 140 -16.68 -6.15 -5.71
N MET A 141 -17.25 -5.07 -6.25
CA MET A 141 -16.85 -4.53 -7.55
C MET A 141 -15.39 -4.04 -7.56
N ARG A 142 -14.95 -3.35 -6.49
CA ARG A 142 -13.55 -2.92 -6.37
C ARG A 142 -12.61 -4.12 -6.31
N ARG A 143 -13.00 -5.17 -5.57
CA ARG A 143 -12.20 -6.40 -5.47
C ARG A 143 -12.11 -7.14 -6.80
N ARG A 144 -13.22 -7.25 -7.55
CA ARG A 144 -13.22 -7.80 -8.91
C ARG A 144 -12.34 -6.99 -9.86
N LEU A 145 -12.36 -5.66 -9.79
CA LEU A 145 -11.50 -4.80 -10.59
C LEU A 145 -10.01 -4.98 -10.25
N ASP A 146 -9.66 -5.12 -8.96
CA ASP A 146 -8.29 -5.37 -8.51
C ASP A 146 -7.79 -6.74 -8.99
N LEU A 147 -8.62 -7.79 -8.88
CA LEU A 147 -8.32 -9.11 -9.42
C LEU A 147 -8.15 -9.07 -10.95
N ALA A 148 -9.06 -8.40 -11.67
CA ALA A 148 -8.95 -8.19 -13.11
C ALA A 148 -7.63 -7.51 -13.48
N SER A 149 -7.20 -6.53 -12.69
CA SER A 149 -5.95 -5.81 -12.94
C SER A 149 -4.70 -6.71 -12.79
N SER A 150 -4.77 -7.76 -11.95
CA SER A 150 -3.67 -8.73 -11.80
C SER A 150 -3.57 -9.73 -12.95
N LEU A 151 -4.63 -9.85 -13.76
CA LEU A 151 -4.71 -10.77 -14.89
C LEU A 151 -4.42 -10.14 -16.26
N LEU A 152 -4.03 -8.86 -16.29
CA LEU A 152 -3.74 -8.15 -17.54
C LEU A 152 -2.71 -8.85 -18.41
N THR A 153 -1.67 -9.42 -17.80
CA THR A 153 -0.55 -10.10 -18.49
C THR A 153 -0.69 -11.63 -18.54
N ARG A 154 -1.81 -12.20 -18.08
CA ARG A 154 -1.97 -13.66 -17.95
C ARG A 154 -0.79 -14.27 -17.17
N PRO A 155 -0.66 -13.96 -15.88
CA PRO A 155 0.47 -14.41 -15.07
C PRO A 155 0.47 -15.93 -14.92
N ARG A 156 1.66 -16.54 -14.81
CA ARG A 156 1.79 -17.98 -14.52
C ARG A 156 1.43 -18.30 -13.07
N VAL A 157 1.67 -17.35 -12.15
CA VAL A 157 1.30 -17.48 -10.73
C VAL A 157 0.56 -16.24 -10.27
N LEU A 158 -0.50 -16.44 -9.48
CA LEU A 158 -1.30 -15.39 -8.88
C LEU A 158 -1.26 -15.52 -7.35
N PHE A 159 -0.80 -14.49 -6.68
CA PHE A 159 -0.84 -14.39 -5.23
C PHE A 159 -2.07 -13.59 -4.79
N LEU A 160 -2.92 -14.20 -3.98
CA LEU A 160 -4.14 -13.61 -3.42
C LEU A 160 -4.00 -13.52 -1.91
N ASP A 161 -3.86 -12.30 -1.39
CA ASP A 161 -3.73 -12.07 0.06
C ASP A 161 -5.11 -11.68 0.62
N GLU A 162 -5.77 -12.63 1.29
CA GLU A 162 -7.12 -12.52 1.88
C GLU A 162 -8.17 -11.95 0.90
N PRO A 163 -8.41 -12.58 -0.27
CA PRO A 163 -9.17 -11.97 -1.36
C PRO A 163 -10.66 -11.74 -1.06
N THR A 164 -11.23 -12.42 -0.08
CA THR A 164 -12.67 -12.38 0.22
C THR A 164 -13.00 -11.68 1.52
N THR A 165 -12.00 -11.16 2.24
CA THR A 165 -12.21 -10.45 3.50
C THR A 165 -13.13 -9.23 3.31
N GLY A 166 -14.18 -9.14 4.13
CA GLY A 166 -15.14 -8.04 4.09
C GLY A 166 -16.14 -8.09 2.92
N LEU A 167 -16.21 -9.20 2.20
CA LEU A 167 -17.20 -9.41 1.15
C LEU A 167 -18.44 -10.15 1.67
N ASP A 168 -19.59 -9.83 1.09
CA ASP A 168 -20.82 -10.57 1.28
C ASP A 168 -20.71 -11.98 0.66
N PRO A 169 -21.53 -12.96 1.10
CA PRO A 169 -21.44 -14.36 0.62
C PRO A 169 -21.57 -14.51 -0.90
N ARG A 170 -22.41 -13.68 -1.54
CA ARG A 170 -22.57 -13.70 -3.01
C ARG A 170 -21.28 -13.27 -3.71
N SER A 171 -20.72 -12.13 -3.33
CA SER A 171 -19.46 -11.63 -3.91
C SER A 171 -18.30 -12.59 -3.67
N ARG A 172 -18.26 -13.28 -2.51
CA ARG A 172 -17.29 -14.32 -2.19
C ARG A 172 -17.37 -15.48 -3.19
N ASN A 173 -18.57 -16.02 -3.41
CA ASN A 173 -18.79 -17.13 -4.36
C ASN A 173 -18.42 -16.75 -5.80
N GLU A 174 -18.67 -15.50 -6.20
CA GLU A 174 -18.26 -14.98 -7.50
C GLU A 174 -16.72 -14.99 -7.65
N ILE A 175 -15.98 -14.55 -6.64
CA ILE A 175 -14.49 -14.62 -6.62
C ILE A 175 -14.03 -16.08 -6.68
N TRP A 176 -14.62 -16.97 -5.89
CA TRP A 176 -14.26 -18.40 -5.90
C TRP A 176 -14.46 -19.06 -7.26
N SER A 177 -15.53 -18.70 -7.99
CA SER A 177 -15.76 -19.22 -9.33
C SER A 177 -14.67 -18.77 -10.31
N VAL A 178 -14.25 -17.50 -10.23
CA VAL A 178 -13.15 -16.97 -11.04
C VAL A 178 -11.83 -17.66 -10.71
N VAL A 179 -11.53 -17.89 -9.43
CA VAL A 179 -10.33 -18.61 -8.99
C VAL A 179 -10.26 -20.02 -9.61
N ARG A 180 -11.37 -20.79 -9.53
CA ARG A 180 -11.43 -22.13 -10.13
C ARG A 180 -11.25 -22.11 -11.64
N GLU A 181 -11.78 -21.11 -12.33
CA GLU A 181 -11.62 -20.96 -13.78
C GLU A 181 -10.15 -20.68 -14.15
N LEU A 182 -9.47 -19.79 -13.43
CA LEU A 182 -8.06 -19.44 -13.66
C LEU A 182 -7.14 -20.66 -13.51
N VAL A 183 -7.39 -21.50 -12.52
CA VAL A 183 -6.59 -22.72 -12.31
C VAL A 183 -6.83 -23.72 -13.43
N ARG A 184 -8.08 -23.89 -13.89
CA ARG A 184 -8.38 -24.73 -15.07
C ARG A 184 -7.69 -24.22 -16.35
N GLU A 185 -7.46 -22.91 -16.45
CA GLU A 185 -6.69 -22.29 -17.54
C GLU A 185 -5.16 -22.49 -17.38
N GLY A 186 -4.70 -23.11 -16.28
CA GLY A 186 -3.29 -23.42 -16.02
C GLY A 186 -2.55 -22.37 -15.16
N THR A 187 -3.25 -21.41 -14.55
CA THR A 187 -2.63 -20.46 -13.62
C THR A 187 -2.41 -21.14 -12.26
N THR A 188 -1.21 -21.06 -11.70
CA THR A 188 -0.93 -21.48 -10.32
C THR A 188 -1.41 -20.41 -9.35
N LEU A 189 -1.98 -20.80 -8.21
CA LEU A 189 -2.58 -19.87 -7.28
C LEU A 189 -2.09 -20.12 -5.86
N LEU A 190 -1.55 -19.08 -5.19
CA LEU A 190 -1.26 -19.09 -3.78
C LEU A 190 -2.21 -18.14 -3.08
N LEU A 191 -3.09 -18.71 -2.26
CA LEU A 191 -4.15 -18.03 -1.54
C LEU A 191 -3.81 -17.96 -0.06
N THR A 192 -3.75 -16.77 0.53
CA THR A 192 -3.75 -16.64 1.99
C THR A 192 -5.16 -16.41 2.49
N THR A 193 -5.52 -17.04 3.57
CA THR A 193 -6.81 -16.82 4.22
C THR A 193 -6.75 -17.09 5.72
N GLN A 194 -7.67 -16.50 6.45
CA GLN A 194 -8.00 -16.87 7.83
C GLN A 194 -9.33 -17.66 7.89
N TYR A 195 -10.06 -17.72 6.77
CA TYR A 195 -11.33 -18.43 6.68
C TYR A 195 -11.08 -19.87 6.23
N LEU A 196 -11.40 -20.81 7.12
CA LEU A 196 -11.17 -22.22 6.90
C LEU A 196 -12.05 -22.77 5.78
N GLU A 197 -13.30 -22.26 5.65
CA GLU A 197 -14.20 -22.61 4.56
C GLU A 197 -13.60 -22.28 3.18
N GLU A 198 -12.92 -21.12 3.04
CA GLU A 198 -12.28 -20.72 1.80
C GLU A 198 -11.15 -21.67 1.40
N ALA A 199 -10.30 -22.05 2.38
CA ALA A 199 -9.25 -23.02 2.17
C ALA A 199 -9.81 -24.38 1.78
N ASP A 200 -10.86 -24.86 2.46
CA ASP A 200 -11.49 -26.17 2.21
C ASP A 200 -12.16 -26.24 0.82
N GLN A 201 -12.77 -25.14 0.37
CA GLN A 201 -13.49 -25.06 -0.89
C GLN A 201 -12.59 -24.87 -2.13
N LEU A 202 -11.44 -24.24 -1.97
CA LEU A 202 -10.60 -23.83 -3.08
C LEU A 202 -9.26 -24.56 -3.16
N ALA A 203 -8.62 -24.87 -2.01
CA ALA A 203 -7.25 -25.32 -2.01
C ALA A 203 -7.13 -26.84 -2.21
N GLU A 204 -6.25 -27.25 -3.12
CA GLU A 204 -5.86 -28.64 -3.31
C GLU A 204 -4.83 -29.08 -2.25
N GLN A 205 -3.96 -28.15 -1.86
CA GLN A 205 -2.98 -28.30 -0.80
C GLN A 205 -3.09 -27.12 0.16
N ILE A 206 -3.00 -27.38 1.44
CA ILE A 206 -3.08 -26.37 2.52
C ILE A 206 -1.84 -26.47 3.39
N ALA A 207 -1.20 -25.33 3.66
CA ALA A 207 -0.22 -25.19 4.74
C ALA A 207 -0.81 -24.34 5.85
N VAL A 208 -0.77 -24.83 7.07
CA VAL A 208 -1.14 -24.07 8.27
C VAL A 208 0.10 -23.40 8.81
N ILE A 209 0.08 -22.07 8.90
CA ILE A 209 1.19 -21.28 9.44
C ILE A 209 0.78 -20.65 10.76
N ASP A 210 1.65 -20.79 11.76
CA ASP A 210 1.52 -20.13 13.05
C ASP A 210 2.88 -19.66 13.55
N HIS A 211 2.92 -18.47 14.18
CA HIS A 211 4.14 -17.83 14.67
C HIS A 211 5.34 -17.88 13.69
N GLY A 212 5.04 -17.71 12.39
CA GLY A 212 6.04 -17.70 11.33
C GLY A 212 6.59 -19.06 10.93
N ARG A 213 5.94 -20.16 11.32
CA ARG A 213 6.33 -21.55 10.97
C ARG A 213 5.17 -22.31 10.36
N VAL A 214 5.46 -23.17 9.41
CA VAL A 214 4.49 -24.15 8.92
C VAL A 214 4.37 -25.27 9.97
N ILE A 215 3.17 -25.40 10.56
CA ILE A 215 2.89 -26.40 11.62
C ILE A 215 2.21 -27.66 11.07
N ALA A 216 1.54 -27.56 9.92
CA ALA A 216 0.95 -28.70 9.21
C ALA A 216 0.85 -28.37 7.71
N GLN A 217 0.95 -29.41 6.88
CA GLN A 217 0.74 -29.33 5.43
C GLN A 217 0.13 -30.62 4.93
N GLY A 218 -0.77 -30.52 3.93
CA GLY A 218 -1.44 -31.64 3.28
C GLY A 218 -2.69 -31.21 2.53
N THR A 219 -3.40 -32.15 1.95
CA THR A 219 -4.76 -31.91 1.41
C THR A 219 -5.73 -31.65 2.56
N GLY A 220 -6.87 -31.00 2.28
CA GLY A 220 -7.91 -30.79 3.29
C GLY A 220 -8.35 -32.10 3.98
N SER A 221 -8.44 -33.20 3.21
CA SER A 221 -8.76 -34.53 3.78
C SER A 221 -7.66 -35.07 4.69
N GLU A 222 -6.39 -34.99 4.28
CA GLU A 222 -5.26 -35.45 5.11
C GLU A 222 -5.14 -34.64 6.42
N LEU A 223 -5.40 -33.34 6.38
CA LEU A 223 -5.38 -32.49 7.58
C LEU A 223 -6.52 -32.86 8.52
N LYS A 224 -7.74 -33.10 8.00
CA LYS A 224 -8.90 -33.56 8.77
C LYS A 224 -8.67 -34.94 9.38
N ASP A 225 -8.02 -35.85 8.66
CA ASP A 225 -7.71 -37.21 9.13
C ASP A 225 -6.66 -37.20 10.26
N ARG A 226 -5.79 -36.18 10.38
CA ARG A 226 -4.81 -36.03 11.49
C ARG A 226 -5.46 -35.73 12.84
N VAL A 227 -6.62 -35.08 12.85
CA VAL A 227 -7.39 -34.77 14.07
C VAL A 227 -8.02 -36.04 14.68
N GLY A 228 -8.08 -37.12 13.89
CA GLY A 228 -8.67 -38.40 14.33
C GLY A 228 -10.10 -38.51 13.77
N GLY A 229 -10.73 -39.66 13.95
CA GLY A 229 -12.01 -40.12 13.42
C GLY A 229 -13.16 -39.11 13.19
N GLN A 230 -14.36 -39.61 13.35
CA GLN A 230 -15.55 -38.77 13.30
C GLN A 230 -15.71 -38.00 14.63
N ILE A 231 -16.52 -36.96 14.62
CA ILE A 231 -16.92 -36.20 15.82
C ILE A 231 -18.39 -36.47 16.07
N LEU A 232 -18.71 -36.97 17.28
CA LEU A 232 -20.08 -37.04 17.73
C LEU A 232 -20.51 -35.64 18.21
N GLU A 233 -21.55 -35.12 17.58
CA GLU A 233 -22.15 -33.83 17.91
C GLU A 233 -23.49 -34.05 18.60
N VAL A 234 -23.67 -33.41 19.75
CA VAL A 234 -24.87 -33.53 20.58
C VAL A 234 -25.44 -32.15 20.78
N GLU A 235 -26.65 -31.87 20.29
CA GLU A 235 -27.37 -30.62 20.49
C GLU A 235 -28.45 -30.83 21.56
N LEU A 236 -28.37 -30.06 22.64
CA LEU A 236 -29.29 -30.15 23.79
C LEU A 236 -30.50 -29.25 23.58
N VAL A 237 -31.67 -29.70 24.00
CA VAL A 237 -32.89 -28.84 24.04
C VAL A 237 -32.74 -27.69 25.04
N ARG A 238 -31.96 -27.90 26.10
CA ARG A 238 -31.72 -26.92 27.17
C ARG A 238 -30.24 -26.77 27.46
N ALA A 239 -29.66 -25.60 27.18
CA ALA A 239 -28.26 -25.31 27.45
C ALA A 239 -27.86 -25.46 28.95
N ALA A 240 -28.85 -25.28 29.87
CA ALA A 240 -28.61 -25.45 31.30
C ALA A 240 -28.25 -26.89 31.71
N GLU A 241 -28.54 -27.89 30.86
CA GLU A 241 -28.27 -29.30 31.11
C GLU A 241 -26.87 -29.72 30.60
N ARG A 242 -26.06 -28.80 30.06
CA ARG A 242 -24.78 -29.08 29.43
C ARG A 242 -23.77 -29.81 30.36
N ASP A 243 -23.68 -29.38 31.62
CA ASP A 243 -22.74 -29.99 32.57
C ASP A 243 -23.16 -31.42 32.94
N ASN A 244 -24.44 -31.66 33.05
CA ASN A 244 -25.00 -33.00 33.28
C ASN A 244 -24.82 -33.89 32.05
N ALA A 245 -25.04 -33.32 30.83
CA ALA A 245 -24.81 -34.04 29.59
C ALA A 245 -23.32 -34.38 29.41
N ARG A 246 -22.42 -33.46 29.75
CA ARG A 246 -20.97 -33.70 29.76
C ARG A 246 -20.59 -34.86 30.70
N ALA A 247 -21.15 -34.87 31.89
CA ALA A 247 -20.90 -35.97 32.84
C ALA A 247 -21.48 -37.31 32.37
N ALA A 248 -22.66 -37.31 31.73
CA ALA A 248 -23.28 -38.51 31.19
C ALA A 248 -22.55 -39.10 29.98
N LEU A 249 -21.88 -38.27 29.20
CA LEU A 249 -21.14 -38.64 28.01
C LEU A 249 -19.65 -38.96 28.32
N ALA A 250 -19.19 -38.62 29.51
CA ALA A 250 -17.80 -38.93 29.93
C ALA A 250 -17.52 -40.43 29.86
N GLY A 251 -16.48 -40.83 29.14
CA GLY A 251 -16.07 -42.20 28.96
C GLY A 251 -16.73 -42.98 27.82
N ILE A 252 -17.62 -42.38 27.04
CA ILE A 252 -18.25 -43.01 25.87
C ILE A 252 -17.36 -42.91 24.63
N GLY A 253 -16.58 -41.84 24.50
CA GLY A 253 -15.73 -41.57 23.33
C GLY A 253 -14.24 -41.80 23.55
N CYS A 254 -13.44 -41.45 22.56
CA CYS A 254 -11.97 -41.48 22.62
C CYS A 254 -11.37 -40.25 23.34
N GLY A 255 -12.20 -39.38 23.95
CA GLY A 255 -11.79 -38.16 24.67
C GLY A 255 -12.88 -37.66 25.61
N GLU A 256 -12.60 -36.54 26.29
CA GLU A 256 -13.59 -35.85 27.10
C GLU A 256 -14.56 -35.05 26.24
N PRO A 257 -15.86 -34.94 26.62
CA PRO A 257 -16.81 -34.05 25.91
C PRO A 257 -16.38 -32.60 26.04
N GLU A 258 -16.23 -31.92 24.90
CA GLU A 258 -15.87 -30.51 24.79
C GLU A 258 -17.10 -29.67 24.45
N PRO A 259 -17.14 -28.39 24.88
CA PRO A 259 -18.17 -27.44 24.40
C PRO A 259 -18.09 -27.26 22.90
N GLY A 260 -19.22 -27.37 22.18
CA GLY A 260 -19.30 -27.02 20.77
C GLY A 260 -19.41 -25.50 20.56
N GLU A 261 -19.67 -25.10 19.33
CA GLU A 261 -19.79 -23.66 18.94
C GLU A 261 -20.97 -22.95 19.62
N ARG A 262 -22.03 -23.68 19.94
CA ARG A 262 -23.22 -23.15 20.61
C ARG A 262 -23.25 -23.55 22.08
N LEU A 263 -23.91 -22.74 22.90
CA LEU A 263 -24.02 -22.99 24.35
C LEU A 263 -24.77 -24.29 24.69
N ASP A 264 -25.59 -24.78 23.77
CA ASP A 264 -26.41 -26.00 23.88
C ASP A 264 -25.75 -27.21 23.17
N GLN A 265 -24.51 -27.08 22.71
CA GLN A 265 -23.80 -28.08 21.90
C GLN A 265 -22.62 -28.68 22.66
N LEU A 266 -22.43 -30.00 22.51
CA LEU A 266 -21.27 -30.76 22.96
C LEU A 266 -20.68 -31.56 21.80
N THR A 267 -19.37 -31.69 21.76
CA THR A 267 -18.64 -32.48 20.77
C THR A 267 -17.73 -33.51 21.44
N LEU A 268 -17.67 -34.70 20.87
CA LEU A 268 -16.79 -35.79 21.36
C LEU A 268 -16.05 -36.41 20.17
N PRO A 269 -14.73 -36.67 20.28
CA PRO A 269 -14.02 -37.49 19.30
C PRO A 269 -14.61 -38.89 19.23
N ALA A 270 -14.95 -39.36 18.02
CA ALA A 270 -15.52 -40.68 17.77
C ALA A 270 -14.56 -41.53 16.92
N PRO A 271 -14.45 -42.87 17.19
CA PRO A 271 -13.70 -43.76 16.32
C PRO A 271 -14.32 -43.83 14.91
N ARG A 272 -13.56 -44.36 13.94
CA ARG A 272 -14.04 -44.46 12.54
C ARG A 272 -15.36 -45.18 12.35
N ASP A 273 -15.69 -46.14 13.22
CA ASP A 273 -16.95 -46.90 13.23
C ASP A 273 -17.90 -46.41 14.34
N GLY A 274 -18.22 -45.13 14.32
CA GLY A 274 -18.97 -44.44 15.39
C GLY A 274 -20.46 -44.75 15.52
N LEU A 275 -21.03 -45.72 14.79
CA LEU A 275 -22.45 -46.08 14.89
C LEU A 275 -22.81 -46.61 16.29
N GLU A 276 -21.95 -47.48 16.86
CA GLU A 276 -22.13 -47.97 18.24
C GLU A 276 -22.08 -46.82 19.27
N MET A 277 -21.23 -45.81 19.01
CA MET A 277 -21.10 -44.65 19.88
C MET A 277 -22.36 -43.77 19.90
N ILE A 278 -23.09 -43.65 18.77
CA ILE A 278 -24.40 -42.96 18.75
C ILE A 278 -25.39 -43.66 19.69
N GLU A 279 -25.44 -45.02 19.63
CA GLU A 279 -26.33 -45.82 20.47
C GLU A 279 -25.99 -45.67 21.95
N ASP A 280 -24.70 -45.73 22.29
CA ASP A 280 -24.21 -45.57 23.66
C ASP A 280 -24.49 -44.15 24.20
N ALA A 281 -24.23 -43.12 23.41
CA ALA A 281 -24.49 -41.73 23.78
C ALA A 281 -25.99 -41.48 23.96
N ALA A 282 -26.82 -41.95 23.03
CA ALA A 282 -28.26 -41.83 23.12
C ALA A 282 -28.83 -42.56 24.36
N SER A 283 -28.24 -43.72 24.69
CA SER A 283 -28.63 -44.51 25.88
C SER A 283 -28.19 -43.84 27.18
N ALA A 284 -27.02 -43.19 27.22
CA ALA A 284 -26.52 -42.47 28.36
C ALA A 284 -27.33 -41.18 28.64
N LEU A 285 -27.60 -40.40 27.62
CA LEU A 285 -28.40 -39.20 27.70
C LEU A 285 -29.84 -39.48 28.13
N ARG A 286 -30.43 -40.56 27.61
CA ARG A 286 -31.76 -41.05 28.04
C ARG A 286 -31.77 -41.48 29.51
N ARG A 287 -30.75 -42.19 30.00
CA ARG A 287 -30.62 -42.59 31.40
C ARG A 287 -30.46 -41.39 32.35
N ALA A 288 -29.87 -40.33 31.86
CA ALA A 288 -29.72 -39.06 32.59
C ALA A 288 -30.91 -38.12 32.46
N GLU A 289 -31.99 -38.55 31.77
CA GLU A 289 -33.21 -37.78 31.50
C GLU A 289 -32.96 -36.44 30.79
N ILE A 290 -31.91 -36.37 29.95
CA ILE A 290 -31.49 -35.19 29.19
C ILE A 290 -32.16 -35.20 27.81
N ALA A 291 -32.87 -34.13 27.49
CA ALA A 291 -33.51 -33.97 26.19
C ALA A 291 -32.52 -33.46 25.13
N VAL A 292 -32.45 -34.18 24.01
CA VAL A 292 -31.54 -33.87 22.86
C VAL A 292 -32.37 -33.44 21.69
N SER A 293 -31.98 -32.33 21.02
CA SER A 293 -32.59 -31.85 19.78
C SER A 293 -32.00 -32.51 18.56
N ASP A 294 -30.66 -32.77 18.56
CA ASP A 294 -29.97 -33.50 17.49
C ASP A 294 -28.80 -34.31 18.06
N LEU A 295 -28.52 -35.44 17.41
CA LEU A 295 -27.43 -36.32 17.74
C LEU A 295 -26.90 -36.96 16.45
N GLY A 296 -25.68 -36.59 16.06
CA GLY A 296 -25.13 -37.03 14.79
C GLY A 296 -23.62 -37.17 14.79
N LEU A 297 -23.12 -37.96 13.84
CA LEU A 297 -21.69 -38.03 13.53
C LEU A 297 -21.38 -37.11 12.37
N ARG A 298 -20.42 -36.22 12.57
CA ARG A 298 -19.85 -35.44 11.49
C ARG A 298 -18.38 -35.74 11.26
N ARG A 299 -17.90 -35.47 10.07
CA ARG A 299 -16.46 -35.46 9.81
C ARG A 299 -15.82 -34.22 10.43
N PRO A 300 -14.57 -34.29 10.87
CA PRO A 300 -13.84 -33.12 11.33
C PRO A 300 -13.86 -32.03 10.25
N THR A 301 -14.02 -30.78 10.68
CA THR A 301 -13.84 -29.60 9.85
C THR A 301 -12.38 -29.14 9.90
N LEU A 302 -11.98 -28.21 9.05
CA LEU A 302 -10.69 -27.56 9.20
C LEU A 302 -10.62 -26.69 10.47
N ASP A 303 -11.78 -26.25 11.02
CA ASP A 303 -11.86 -25.55 12.31
C ASP A 303 -11.39 -26.45 13.46
N ASP A 304 -11.82 -27.70 13.48
CA ASP A 304 -11.38 -28.69 14.48
C ASP A 304 -9.86 -28.94 14.36
N VAL A 305 -9.34 -29.03 13.12
CA VAL A 305 -7.89 -29.17 12.86
C VAL A 305 -7.13 -27.97 13.42
N PHE A 306 -7.61 -26.77 13.11
CA PHE A 306 -6.96 -25.52 13.50
C PHE A 306 -6.93 -25.37 15.02
N LEU A 307 -8.06 -25.61 15.68
CA LEU A 307 -8.19 -25.54 17.14
C LEU A 307 -7.22 -26.52 17.84
N GLN A 308 -7.12 -27.75 17.34
CA GLN A 308 -6.23 -28.74 17.90
C GLN A 308 -4.75 -28.40 17.69
N LEU A 309 -4.39 -27.81 16.55
CA LEU A 309 -3.00 -27.45 16.23
C LEU A 309 -2.53 -26.17 16.91
N THR A 310 -3.42 -25.20 17.12
CA THR A 310 -3.07 -23.86 17.64
C THR A 310 -3.52 -23.61 19.08
N GLY A 311 -4.43 -24.44 19.62
CA GLY A 311 -5.00 -24.29 20.96
C GLY A 311 -5.92 -23.08 21.13
N ALA A 312 -6.28 -22.38 20.04
CA ALA A 312 -7.16 -21.21 20.06
C ALA A 312 -8.10 -21.22 18.83
N PRO A 313 -9.39 -20.86 19.00
CA PRO A 313 -10.30 -20.76 17.87
C PRO A 313 -9.88 -19.62 16.90
N PRO A 314 -10.17 -19.74 15.60
CA PRO A 314 -9.94 -18.66 14.65
C PRO A 314 -10.78 -17.45 15.06
N SER A 315 -10.19 -16.25 15.06
CA SER A 315 -10.89 -15.02 15.46
C SER A 315 -11.92 -14.60 14.41
N GLU A 316 -13.21 -14.72 14.71
CA GLU A 316 -14.32 -14.30 13.84
C GLU A 316 -14.51 -12.77 13.72
N ASN A 317 -13.78 -11.95 14.46
CA ASN A 317 -14.05 -10.50 14.54
C ASN A 317 -13.08 -9.68 13.68
N GLY A 318 -13.49 -9.42 12.43
CA GLY A 318 -13.05 -8.30 11.62
C GLY A 318 -13.80 -6.98 11.91
N ALA A 319 -14.05 -6.66 13.18
CA ALA A 319 -14.56 -5.33 13.55
C ALA A 319 -13.39 -4.40 13.80
N VAL A 320 -13.28 -3.35 13.00
CA VAL A 320 -12.40 -2.20 13.21
C VAL A 320 -12.76 -1.57 14.55
N GLY A 321 -11.97 -1.84 15.58
CA GLY A 321 -12.06 -1.23 16.89
C GLY A 321 -10.89 -0.32 17.15
N ASP A 322 -11.17 0.96 17.32
CA ASP A 322 -10.25 1.99 17.77
C ASP A 322 -9.56 1.60 19.08
N ALA A 323 -8.25 1.46 19.05
CA ALA A 323 -7.44 1.28 20.26
C ALA A 323 -7.19 2.62 20.93
N VAL A 324 -8.02 2.93 21.93
CA VAL A 324 -7.76 3.98 22.92
C VAL A 324 -7.11 3.36 24.15
N THR A 325 -5.89 3.79 24.42
CA THR A 325 -5.14 3.90 25.67
C THR A 325 -5.56 3.02 26.87
N GLY A 326 -4.66 2.13 27.28
CA GLY A 326 -4.66 1.53 28.61
C GLY A 326 -3.23 1.22 29.08
N ASN A 327 -2.70 2.04 29.97
CA ASN A 327 -1.49 1.79 30.74
C ASN A 327 -1.66 0.56 31.62
N GLY A 328 -0.84 -0.46 31.46
CA GLY A 328 -0.72 -1.58 32.37
C GLY A 328 0.66 -2.20 32.30
N GLN A 329 1.50 -1.94 33.30
CA GLN A 329 2.80 -2.58 33.48
C GLN A 329 2.61 -4.08 33.80
N PRO A 330 3.39 -4.97 33.21
CA PRO A 330 3.57 -6.32 33.75
C PRO A 330 4.86 -6.40 34.58
N GLY A 331 4.72 -6.89 35.79
CA GLY A 331 5.83 -7.25 36.69
C GLY A 331 6.59 -8.51 36.22
N PRO A 332 7.82 -8.71 36.73
CA PRO A 332 8.72 -9.72 36.21
C PRO A 332 8.49 -11.11 36.87
N THR A 333 8.26 -12.12 36.06
CA THR A 333 8.45 -13.52 36.47
C THR A 333 9.61 -14.12 35.69
N SER A 334 10.66 -14.43 36.46
CA SER A 334 11.86 -15.11 36.04
C SER A 334 11.61 -16.61 35.83
N ALA A 335 11.85 -17.13 34.63
CA ALA A 335 12.10 -18.53 34.39
C ALA A 335 13.34 -18.66 33.50
N SER A 336 14.41 -19.16 34.12
CA SER A 336 15.68 -19.48 33.49
C SER A 336 15.54 -20.71 32.59
N VAL A 337 15.71 -20.57 31.27
CA VAL A 337 15.92 -21.70 30.35
C VAL A 337 17.33 -21.62 29.79
N SER A 338 18.03 -22.73 30.03
CA SER A 338 19.41 -23.03 29.64
C SER A 338 19.65 -22.82 28.15
N VAL A 339 20.65 -21.99 27.82
CA VAL A 339 21.12 -21.72 26.46
C VAL A 339 22.03 -22.85 26.01
N ALA A 340 21.55 -23.66 25.07
CA ALA A 340 22.40 -24.57 24.31
C ALA A 340 23.22 -23.78 23.29
N ARG A 341 24.51 -24.04 23.29
CA ARG A 341 25.57 -23.37 22.53
C ARG A 341 25.38 -23.58 21.03
N ALA A 342 25.30 -22.48 20.26
CA ALA A 342 25.22 -22.45 18.79
C ALA A 342 26.55 -22.89 18.14
N PRO A 343 26.52 -23.60 17.02
CA PRO A 343 27.70 -23.85 16.20
C PRO A 343 28.02 -22.69 15.25
N ALA A 344 29.32 -22.46 15.17
CA ALA A 344 30.14 -21.80 14.15
C ALA A 344 29.53 -20.72 13.23
N THR A 345 30.11 -19.55 13.35
CA THR A 345 30.08 -18.38 12.48
C THR A 345 30.23 -18.72 10.98
N LEU A 346 29.16 -18.56 10.22
CA LEU A 346 29.24 -18.43 8.76
C LEU A 346 29.64 -16.98 8.41
N ARG A 347 30.74 -16.84 7.70
CA ARG A 347 31.22 -15.59 7.12
C ARG A 347 30.13 -14.97 6.24
N PRO A 348 29.91 -13.65 6.28
CA PRO A 348 29.02 -13.00 5.31
C PRO A 348 29.58 -13.21 3.90
N ALA A 349 28.75 -13.75 3.03
CA ALA A 349 29.08 -13.91 1.61
C ALA A 349 29.38 -12.54 1.01
N SER A 350 30.56 -12.43 0.42
CA SER A 350 31.02 -11.25 -0.31
C SER A 350 30.04 -10.93 -1.44
N THR A 351 29.43 -9.76 -1.38
CA THR A 351 28.55 -9.20 -2.43
C THR A 351 29.33 -9.17 -3.76
N PRO A 352 28.90 -9.87 -4.81
CA PRO A 352 29.56 -9.74 -6.11
C PRO A 352 29.35 -8.31 -6.64
N PRO A 353 30.33 -7.73 -7.36
CA PRO A 353 30.26 -6.37 -7.85
C PRO A 353 29.07 -6.24 -8.80
N SER A 354 28.18 -5.29 -8.50
CA SER A 354 27.04 -4.94 -9.32
C SER A 354 27.52 -4.65 -10.75
N ARG A 355 27.26 -5.55 -11.70
CA ARG A 355 27.41 -5.26 -13.12
C ARG A 355 26.62 -3.98 -13.40
N ARG A 356 27.30 -2.88 -13.70
CA ARG A 356 26.69 -1.64 -14.21
C ARG A 356 25.83 -2.01 -15.41
N ARG A 357 24.53 -2.10 -15.21
CA ARG A 357 23.53 -2.39 -16.24
C ARG A 357 23.60 -1.26 -17.26
N ARG A 358 24.15 -1.53 -18.45
CA ARG A 358 24.16 -0.56 -19.55
C ARG A 358 22.72 -0.15 -19.86
N LEU A 359 22.47 1.16 -19.87
CA LEU A 359 21.21 1.76 -20.27
C LEU A 359 20.98 1.45 -21.76
N SER A 360 20.07 0.52 -22.07
CA SER A 360 19.66 0.31 -23.47
C SER A 360 18.60 1.36 -23.84
N PRO A 361 18.61 1.90 -25.07
CA PRO A 361 17.63 2.89 -25.52
C PRO A 361 16.17 2.42 -25.34
N ARG A 362 15.93 1.11 -25.47
CA ARG A 362 14.62 0.49 -25.30
C ARG A 362 14.13 0.60 -23.84
N LYS A 363 15.04 0.40 -22.88
CA LYS A 363 14.72 0.51 -21.46
C LYS A 363 14.44 1.95 -21.04
N LEU A 364 15.21 2.91 -21.56
CA LEU A 364 14.95 4.33 -21.29
C LEU A 364 13.58 4.77 -21.82
N ARG A 365 13.16 4.27 -22.98
CA ARG A 365 11.80 4.54 -23.52
C ARG A 365 10.71 3.95 -22.63
N ALA A 366 10.87 2.74 -22.10
CA ALA A 366 9.95 2.13 -21.16
C ALA A 366 9.85 2.97 -19.86
N ASP A 367 11.01 3.33 -19.26
CA ASP A 367 11.05 4.15 -18.05
C ASP A 367 10.34 5.53 -18.22
N ILE A 368 10.48 6.15 -19.40
CA ILE A 368 9.78 7.40 -19.75
C ILE A 368 8.29 7.17 -19.93
N THR A 369 7.90 6.04 -20.55
CA THR A 369 6.49 5.68 -20.70
C THR A 369 5.83 5.47 -19.36
N ASP A 370 6.46 4.75 -18.44
CA ASP A 370 5.98 4.53 -17.08
C ASP A 370 5.77 5.86 -16.34
N ALA A 371 6.79 6.74 -16.37
CA ALA A 371 6.71 8.06 -15.74
C ALA A 371 5.56 8.90 -16.34
N ARG A 372 5.36 8.84 -17.68
CA ARG A 372 4.25 9.53 -18.36
C ARG A 372 2.90 8.99 -17.93
N VAL A 373 2.73 7.65 -17.84
CA VAL A 373 1.47 7.03 -17.42
C VAL A 373 1.12 7.47 -15.99
N VAL A 374 2.08 7.43 -15.07
CA VAL A 374 1.89 7.91 -13.70
C VAL A 374 1.62 9.42 -13.66
N SER A 375 2.28 10.23 -14.51
CA SER A 375 2.00 11.66 -14.59
C SER A 375 0.56 11.94 -15.03
N VAL A 376 0.09 11.25 -16.08
CA VAL A 376 -1.30 11.40 -16.56
C VAL A 376 -2.30 11.02 -15.48
N ARG A 377 -2.08 9.92 -14.75
CA ARG A 377 -2.88 9.54 -13.59
C ARG A 377 -2.99 10.70 -12.59
N ASN A 378 -1.85 11.27 -12.16
CA ASN A 378 -1.84 12.36 -11.17
C ASN A 378 -2.47 13.66 -11.69
N LEU A 379 -2.39 13.94 -13.00
CA LEU A 379 -3.07 15.07 -13.62
C LEU A 379 -4.59 14.86 -13.67
N LEU A 380 -5.05 13.63 -13.96
CA LEU A 380 -6.48 13.30 -13.91
C LEU A 380 -7.06 13.47 -12.51
N HIS A 381 -6.31 13.11 -11.45
CA HIS A 381 -6.69 13.39 -10.07
C HIS A 381 -6.94 14.88 -9.85
N PHE A 382 -6.04 15.74 -10.33
CA PHE A 382 -6.18 17.18 -10.18
C PHE A 382 -7.43 17.73 -10.89
N VAL A 383 -7.70 17.28 -12.11
CA VAL A 383 -8.86 17.74 -12.90
C VAL A 383 -10.19 17.24 -12.33
N ARG A 384 -10.20 16.02 -11.77
CA ARG A 384 -11.43 15.37 -11.26
C ARG A 384 -11.75 15.65 -9.79
N GLN A 385 -10.93 16.44 -9.12
CA GLN A 385 -11.16 16.92 -7.77
C GLN A 385 -11.29 18.45 -7.77
N PRO A 386 -12.45 19.00 -8.25
CA PRO A 386 -12.64 20.43 -8.41
C PRO A 386 -12.50 21.18 -7.08
N ASP A 387 -12.86 20.57 -5.95
CA ASP A 387 -12.72 21.17 -4.64
C ASP A 387 -11.26 21.53 -4.34
N LEU A 388 -10.33 20.60 -4.60
CA LEU A 388 -8.89 20.85 -4.42
C LEU A 388 -8.37 21.91 -5.38
N LEU A 389 -8.90 21.95 -6.62
CA LEU A 389 -8.54 22.96 -7.61
C LEU A 389 -8.99 24.35 -7.15
N VAL A 390 -10.24 24.47 -6.72
CA VAL A 390 -10.83 25.73 -6.25
C VAL A 390 -10.08 26.25 -5.02
N PHE A 391 -9.95 25.44 -3.97
CA PHE A 391 -9.24 25.87 -2.75
C PHE A 391 -7.77 26.21 -3.01
N SER A 392 -7.09 25.42 -3.84
CA SER A 392 -5.69 25.67 -4.18
C SER A 392 -5.45 26.93 -5.01
N THR A 393 -6.49 27.47 -5.63
CA THR A 393 -6.44 28.66 -6.48
C THR A 393 -6.95 29.90 -5.74
N ILE A 394 -8.03 29.77 -4.97
CA ILE A 394 -8.62 30.88 -4.22
C ILE A 394 -7.63 31.43 -3.19
N GLN A 395 -6.92 30.58 -2.44
CA GLN A 395 -6.01 31.01 -1.39
C GLN A 395 -4.93 31.98 -1.89
N PRO A 396 -4.14 31.69 -2.95
CA PRO A 396 -3.16 32.65 -3.46
C PRO A 396 -3.79 33.94 -3.99
N ILE A 397 -4.95 33.86 -4.64
CA ILE A 397 -5.68 35.04 -5.14
C ILE A 397 -6.10 35.93 -3.96
N MET A 398 -6.66 35.32 -2.89
CA MET A 398 -7.00 36.05 -1.67
C MET A 398 -5.78 36.74 -1.06
N PHE A 399 -4.62 36.09 -1.03
CA PHE A 399 -3.39 36.70 -0.54
C PHE A 399 -3.00 37.91 -1.39
N VAL A 400 -3.05 37.81 -2.72
CA VAL A 400 -2.77 38.96 -3.62
C VAL A 400 -3.72 40.13 -3.32
N LEU A 401 -5.03 39.85 -3.25
CA LEU A 401 -6.04 40.88 -2.98
C LEU A 401 -5.88 41.50 -1.58
N LEU A 402 -5.77 40.66 -0.56
CA LEU A 402 -5.61 41.09 0.84
C LEU A 402 -4.38 41.97 1.01
N PHE A 403 -3.22 41.50 0.58
CA PHE A 403 -1.99 42.25 0.74
C PHE A 403 -1.96 43.51 -0.11
N THR A 404 -2.50 43.48 -1.36
CA THR A 404 -2.51 44.64 -2.22
C THR A 404 -3.44 45.74 -1.70
N TYR A 405 -4.68 45.39 -1.30
CA TYR A 405 -5.69 46.41 -0.95
C TYR A 405 -5.72 46.77 0.53
N VAL A 406 -5.43 45.81 1.43
CA VAL A 406 -5.45 46.06 2.89
C VAL A 406 -4.11 46.59 3.38
N PHE A 407 -3.01 45.94 2.98
CA PHE A 407 -1.66 46.27 3.49
C PHE A 407 -0.84 47.15 2.52
N GLY A 408 -1.28 47.30 1.25
CA GLY A 408 -0.55 48.01 0.22
C GLY A 408 -0.18 49.45 0.61
N GLY A 409 -1.12 50.18 1.23
CA GLY A 409 -0.88 51.57 1.66
C GLY A 409 0.23 51.69 2.73
N ALA A 410 0.23 50.81 3.69
CA ALA A 410 1.23 50.82 4.77
C ALA A 410 2.62 50.37 4.30
N ILE A 411 2.71 49.35 3.46
CA ILE A 411 3.98 48.77 3.02
C ILE A 411 4.59 49.58 1.85
N SER A 412 3.80 50.23 1.05
CA SER A 412 4.30 51.06 -0.10
C SER A 412 5.32 52.11 0.31
N GLN A 413 5.25 52.64 1.54
CA GLN A 413 6.19 53.64 2.07
C GLN A 413 7.62 53.09 2.27
N SER A 414 7.76 51.76 2.42
CA SER A 414 9.04 51.10 2.60
C SER A 414 9.66 50.56 1.31
N LEU A 415 8.99 50.76 0.15
CA LEU A 415 9.44 50.28 -1.15
C LEU A 415 10.37 51.27 -1.86
N PRO A 416 11.23 50.83 -2.78
CA PRO A 416 12.00 51.66 -3.67
C PRO A 416 11.07 52.59 -4.50
N ARG A 417 11.51 53.82 -4.75
CA ARG A 417 10.75 54.79 -5.55
C ARG A 417 10.42 54.24 -6.95
N GLY A 418 9.16 54.33 -7.34
CA GLY A 418 8.70 53.91 -8.68
C GLY A 418 8.30 52.42 -8.80
N VAL A 419 8.32 51.62 -7.74
CA VAL A 419 7.83 50.26 -7.72
C VAL A 419 6.47 50.22 -7.03
N SER A 420 5.42 49.77 -7.76
CA SER A 420 4.10 49.56 -7.15
C SER A 420 4.14 48.34 -6.20
N TYR A 421 3.28 48.33 -5.17
CA TYR A 421 3.30 47.20 -4.22
C TYR A 421 2.90 45.89 -4.89
N ILE A 422 2.00 45.88 -5.85
CA ILE A 422 1.62 44.68 -6.61
C ILE A 422 2.80 44.13 -7.42
N ASP A 423 3.62 45.01 -8.03
CA ASP A 423 4.83 44.58 -8.75
C ASP A 423 5.86 43.93 -7.84
N TYR A 424 5.96 44.40 -6.58
CA TYR A 424 6.81 43.82 -5.56
C TYR A 424 6.24 42.49 -5.06
N LEU A 425 4.95 42.43 -4.78
CA LEU A 425 4.25 41.37 -4.08
C LEU A 425 4.06 40.11 -4.95
N LEU A 426 3.56 40.26 -6.19
CA LEU A 426 3.13 39.13 -7.01
C LEU A 426 4.23 38.08 -7.23
N PRO A 427 5.47 38.44 -7.64
CA PRO A 427 6.53 37.44 -7.78
C PRO A 427 6.83 36.70 -6.47
N GLY A 428 6.72 37.39 -5.31
CA GLY A 428 6.84 36.77 -3.99
C GLY A 428 5.73 35.74 -3.73
N ILE A 429 4.47 36.09 -3.99
CA ILE A 429 3.31 35.19 -3.82
C ILE A 429 3.40 33.99 -4.76
N LEU A 430 3.92 34.13 -5.99
CA LEU A 430 4.18 33.01 -6.87
C LEU A 430 5.12 31.99 -6.20
N VAL A 431 6.22 32.45 -5.61
CA VAL A 431 7.17 31.59 -4.89
C VAL A 431 6.53 30.97 -3.64
N GLN A 432 5.78 31.75 -2.87
CA GLN A 432 5.02 31.23 -1.72
C GLN A 432 4.04 30.13 -2.16
N SER A 433 3.29 30.35 -3.22
CA SER A 433 2.27 29.42 -3.70
C SER A 433 2.88 28.06 -4.07
N VAL A 434 3.99 28.01 -4.80
CA VAL A 434 4.67 26.75 -5.13
C VAL A 434 5.29 26.10 -3.90
N THR A 435 5.72 26.91 -2.91
CA THR A 435 6.31 26.41 -1.67
C THR A 435 5.28 25.64 -0.84
N PHE A 436 4.12 26.21 -0.57
CA PHE A 436 3.06 25.50 0.18
C PHE A 436 2.50 24.33 -0.61
N ARG A 437 2.38 24.45 -1.93
CA ARG A 437 1.87 23.39 -2.78
C ARG A 437 2.75 22.15 -2.81
N ALA A 438 4.07 22.31 -2.65
CA ALA A 438 4.99 21.18 -2.60
C ALA A 438 4.64 20.18 -1.47
N SER A 439 4.02 20.62 -0.36
CA SER A 439 3.56 19.73 0.71
C SER A 439 2.48 18.74 0.25
N MET A 440 1.66 19.10 -0.77
CA MET A 440 0.65 18.21 -1.33
C MET A 440 1.25 16.98 -2.03
N THR A 441 2.51 17.06 -2.46
CA THR A 441 3.26 15.88 -2.95
C THR A 441 3.39 14.82 -1.86
N ALA A 442 3.66 15.24 -0.62
CA ALA A 442 3.79 14.31 0.50
C ALA A 442 2.47 13.65 0.87
N ILE A 443 1.38 14.43 0.94
CA ILE A 443 0.05 13.92 1.29
C ILE A 443 -0.38 12.84 0.30
N GLY A 444 -0.38 13.16 -0.99
CA GLY A 444 -0.87 12.20 -1.96
C GLY A 444 0.06 11.00 -2.19
N LEU A 445 1.36 11.09 -1.88
CA LEU A 445 2.24 9.91 -1.88
C LEU A 445 1.98 9.04 -0.64
N ALA A 446 1.68 9.65 0.51
CA ALA A 446 1.30 8.94 1.72
C ALA A 446 -0.06 8.22 1.56
N ASP A 447 -1.02 8.85 0.87
CA ASP A 447 -2.31 8.22 0.53
C ASP A 447 -2.12 7.02 -0.40
N ASP A 448 -1.30 7.16 -1.47
CA ASP A 448 -0.95 6.04 -2.37
C ASP A 448 -0.28 4.87 -1.61
N LEU A 449 0.51 5.17 -0.56
CA LEU A 449 1.12 4.15 0.32
C LEU A 449 0.05 3.44 1.17
N LYS A 450 -0.86 4.20 1.77
CA LYS A 450 -1.94 3.68 2.63
C LYS A 450 -2.91 2.80 1.84
N LEU A 451 -3.24 3.18 0.60
CA LEU A 451 -4.12 2.41 -0.29
C LEU A 451 -3.45 1.21 -0.96
N GLY A 452 -2.17 0.93 -0.71
CA GLY A 452 -1.46 -0.20 -1.32
C GLY A 452 -1.11 -0.04 -2.80
N VAL A 453 -1.44 1.10 -3.41
CA VAL A 453 -1.15 1.38 -4.83
C VAL A 453 0.36 1.35 -5.10
N ILE A 454 1.17 1.82 -4.14
CA ILE A 454 2.64 1.78 -4.24
C ILE A 454 3.16 0.34 -4.24
N ASP A 455 2.65 -0.55 -3.39
CA ASP A 455 3.07 -1.96 -3.38
C ASP A 455 2.66 -2.63 -4.70
N ARG A 456 1.50 -2.27 -5.25
CA ARG A 456 1.08 -2.71 -6.59
C ARG A 456 2.08 -2.29 -7.67
N PHE A 457 2.47 -1.01 -7.72
CA PHE A 457 3.48 -0.53 -8.66
C PHE A 457 4.83 -1.21 -8.47
N ARG A 458 5.23 -1.53 -7.24
CA ARG A 458 6.49 -2.21 -6.92
C ARG A 458 6.49 -3.69 -7.31
N SER A 459 5.34 -4.36 -7.33
CA SER A 459 5.19 -5.74 -7.80
C SER A 459 5.18 -5.86 -9.32
N MET A 460 5.10 -4.74 -10.06
CA MET A 460 5.09 -4.71 -11.51
C MET A 460 6.50 -4.58 -12.10
N PRO A 461 6.74 -4.97 -13.37
CA PRO A 461 8.07 -4.89 -14.02
C PRO A 461 8.48 -3.47 -14.43
N MET A 462 7.84 -2.43 -13.89
CA MET A 462 8.10 -1.02 -14.18
C MET A 462 9.34 -0.45 -13.48
N ALA A 463 9.80 0.72 -13.95
CA ALA A 463 10.91 1.45 -13.32
C ALA A 463 10.52 1.98 -11.94
N ARG A 464 11.26 1.60 -10.90
CA ARG A 464 10.97 2.05 -9.51
C ARG A 464 10.99 3.57 -9.33
N SER A 465 11.79 4.30 -10.12
CA SER A 465 11.83 5.77 -10.08
C SER A 465 10.64 6.44 -10.79
N ALA A 466 9.92 5.71 -11.67
CA ALA A 466 8.85 6.27 -12.49
C ALA A 466 7.69 6.81 -11.65
N VAL A 467 7.41 6.23 -10.49
CA VAL A 467 6.37 6.71 -9.57
C VAL A 467 6.70 8.11 -9.06
N LEU A 468 7.94 8.32 -8.56
CA LEU A 468 8.37 9.61 -8.04
C LEU A 468 8.52 10.66 -9.16
N VAL A 469 9.13 10.27 -10.28
CA VAL A 469 9.29 11.14 -11.45
C VAL A 469 7.93 11.53 -12.03
N GLY A 470 7.02 10.57 -12.18
CA GLY A 470 5.69 10.82 -12.70
C GLY A 470 4.87 11.76 -11.80
N ARG A 471 4.97 11.60 -10.48
CA ARG A 471 4.34 12.48 -9.50
C ARG A 471 4.88 13.90 -9.58
N THR A 472 6.19 14.07 -9.47
CA THR A 472 6.82 15.38 -9.49
C THR A 472 6.69 16.08 -10.85
N ALA A 473 6.62 15.34 -11.96
CA ALA A 473 6.33 15.89 -13.28
C ALA A 473 4.88 16.42 -13.37
N ALA A 474 3.90 15.71 -12.82
CA ALA A 474 2.53 16.19 -12.74
C ALA A 474 2.43 17.44 -11.85
N ASP A 475 3.16 17.48 -10.73
CA ASP A 475 3.23 18.66 -9.86
C ASP A 475 3.85 19.85 -10.58
N LEU A 476 4.87 19.65 -11.42
CA LEU A 476 5.47 20.69 -12.24
C LEU A 476 4.44 21.29 -13.22
N VAL A 477 3.71 20.45 -13.97
CA VAL A 477 2.67 20.92 -14.90
C VAL A 477 1.60 21.72 -14.16
N ARG A 478 1.15 21.22 -13.01
CA ARG A 478 0.16 21.90 -12.17
C ARG A 478 0.67 23.25 -11.65
N ASN A 479 1.93 23.32 -11.23
CA ASN A 479 2.55 24.56 -10.76
C ASN A 479 2.60 25.60 -11.88
N VAL A 480 2.99 25.21 -13.10
CA VAL A 480 3.00 26.12 -14.26
C VAL A 480 1.60 26.68 -14.54
N LEU A 481 0.57 25.81 -14.56
CA LEU A 481 -0.81 26.25 -14.78
C LEU A 481 -1.26 27.30 -13.76
N ILE A 482 -0.94 27.12 -12.49
CA ILE A 482 -1.36 28.05 -11.44
C ILE A 482 -0.52 29.33 -11.46
N ILE A 483 0.77 29.24 -11.75
CA ILE A 483 1.62 30.42 -11.94
C ILE A 483 1.05 31.29 -13.07
N VAL A 484 0.70 30.68 -14.21
CA VAL A 484 0.10 31.39 -15.34
C VAL A 484 -1.23 32.04 -14.95
N LEU A 485 -2.10 31.30 -14.25
CA LEU A 485 -3.37 31.85 -13.75
C LEU A 485 -3.14 33.04 -12.80
N MET A 486 -2.19 32.93 -11.89
CA MET A 486 -1.86 34.02 -10.95
C MET A 486 -1.28 35.25 -11.65
N ILE A 487 -0.51 35.06 -12.72
CA ILE A 487 -0.02 36.14 -13.56
C ILE A 487 -1.20 36.86 -14.26
N ILE A 488 -2.17 36.09 -14.79
CA ILE A 488 -3.38 36.67 -15.41
C ILE A 488 -4.16 37.52 -14.39
N VAL A 489 -4.36 36.98 -13.17
CA VAL A 489 -5.00 37.73 -12.08
C VAL A 489 -4.19 38.99 -11.74
N GLY A 490 -2.86 38.85 -11.66
CA GLY A 490 -1.96 39.98 -11.43
C GLY A 490 -2.12 41.11 -12.48
N TYR A 491 -2.20 40.75 -13.76
CA TYR A 491 -2.45 41.71 -14.83
C TYR A 491 -3.79 42.46 -14.67
N ILE A 492 -4.84 41.79 -14.23
CA ILE A 492 -6.15 42.41 -13.94
C ILE A 492 -6.05 43.44 -12.82
N ILE A 493 -5.17 43.21 -11.83
CA ILE A 493 -4.99 44.07 -10.65
C ILE A 493 -4.01 45.23 -10.93
N GLY A 494 -3.26 45.16 -12.04
CA GLY A 494 -2.31 46.22 -12.43
C GLY A 494 -0.83 45.82 -12.37
N PHE A 495 -0.50 44.52 -12.20
CA PHE A 495 0.84 44.01 -12.39
C PHE A 495 1.22 44.02 -13.87
N GLY A 496 2.49 44.23 -14.21
CA GLY A 496 3.01 44.07 -15.54
C GLY A 496 4.46 43.67 -15.58
N PHE A 497 4.82 42.73 -16.48
CA PHE A 497 6.21 42.48 -16.77
C PHE A 497 6.85 43.66 -17.49
N LYS A 498 7.91 44.26 -16.89
CA LYS A 498 8.61 45.43 -17.44
C LYS A 498 9.91 45.02 -18.14
N ALA A 499 10.40 43.80 -17.89
CA ALA A 499 11.70 43.32 -18.38
C ALA A 499 11.64 42.61 -19.74
N GLY A 500 10.44 42.28 -20.25
CA GLY A 500 10.23 41.62 -21.54
C GLY A 500 9.82 40.15 -21.43
N VAL A 501 9.48 39.55 -22.59
CA VAL A 501 8.89 38.18 -22.64
C VAL A 501 9.88 37.10 -22.24
N ALA A 502 11.15 37.22 -22.63
CA ALA A 502 12.18 36.21 -22.24
C ALA A 502 12.38 36.14 -20.73
N GLN A 503 12.39 37.28 -20.05
CA GLN A 503 12.49 37.37 -18.61
C GLN A 503 11.21 36.87 -17.90
N ALA A 504 10.04 37.07 -18.48
CA ALA A 504 8.77 36.52 -18.01
C ALA A 504 8.81 34.96 -18.04
N ILE A 505 9.26 34.38 -19.15
CA ILE A 505 9.48 32.91 -19.26
C ILE A 505 10.52 32.44 -18.23
N GLY A 506 11.62 33.19 -18.09
CA GLY A 506 12.66 32.91 -17.08
C GLY A 506 12.11 32.92 -15.65
N CYS A 507 11.22 33.87 -15.31
CA CYS A 507 10.54 33.94 -14.03
C CYS A 507 9.67 32.69 -13.78
N ILE A 508 8.83 32.32 -14.77
CA ILE A 508 7.99 31.11 -14.68
C ILE A 508 8.86 29.86 -14.52
N ALA A 509 9.94 29.73 -15.30
CA ALA A 509 10.86 28.59 -15.23
C ALA A 509 11.56 28.52 -13.86
N LEU A 510 12.03 29.64 -13.33
CA LEU A 510 12.71 29.71 -12.03
C LEU A 510 11.76 29.29 -10.88
N VAL A 511 10.56 29.87 -10.84
CA VAL A 511 9.57 29.57 -9.78
C VAL A 511 9.11 28.13 -9.88
N SER A 512 8.85 27.63 -11.11
CA SER A 512 8.47 26.23 -11.32
C SER A 512 9.58 25.25 -10.95
N GLY A 513 10.84 25.58 -11.28
CA GLY A 513 12.01 24.80 -10.90
C GLY A 513 12.23 24.73 -9.38
N PHE A 514 11.97 25.86 -8.68
CA PHE A 514 11.99 25.88 -7.23
C PHE A 514 10.89 25.00 -6.61
N GLY A 515 9.66 25.08 -7.14
CA GLY A 515 8.56 24.19 -6.75
C GLY A 515 8.88 22.72 -6.97
N LEU A 516 9.53 22.37 -8.11
CA LEU A 516 9.98 21.01 -8.39
C LEU A 516 11.02 20.54 -7.36
N ALA A 517 11.98 21.38 -6.99
CA ALA A 517 13.00 21.03 -5.97
C ALA A 517 12.35 20.74 -4.60
N LEU A 518 11.36 21.53 -4.21
CA LEU A 518 10.61 21.31 -2.99
C LEU A 518 9.74 20.05 -3.06
N SER A 519 9.12 19.74 -4.21
CA SER A 519 8.35 18.50 -4.39
C SER A 519 9.19 17.25 -4.14
N TRP A 520 10.49 17.25 -4.51
CA TRP A 520 11.40 16.15 -4.20
C TRP A 520 11.74 16.04 -2.71
N ILE A 521 11.83 17.17 -1.98
CA ILE A 521 11.96 17.15 -0.52
C ILE A 521 10.72 16.49 0.10
N PHE A 522 9.54 16.90 -0.31
CA PHE A 522 8.29 16.36 0.23
C PHE A 522 8.02 14.92 -0.22
N ALA A 523 8.49 14.51 -1.37
CA ALA A 523 8.51 13.10 -1.74
C ALA A 523 9.37 12.27 -0.77
N PHE A 524 10.55 12.77 -0.38
CA PHE A 524 11.38 12.12 0.64
C PHE A 524 10.71 12.08 2.02
N VAL A 525 10.07 13.18 2.43
CA VAL A 525 9.33 13.24 3.71
C VAL A 525 8.22 12.20 3.74
N ALA A 526 7.43 12.08 2.68
CA ALA A 526 6.36 11.08 2.57
C ALA A 526 6.86 9.64 2.72
N LEU A 527 8.04 9.33 2.19
CA LEU A 527 8.66 8.01 2.30
C LEU A 527 9.25 7.71 3.69
N THR A 528 9.28 8.71 4.58
CA THR A 528 9.88 8.60 5.93
C THR A 528 8.84 8.66 7.03
N VAL A 529 7.74 9.37 6.81
CA VAL A 529 6.66 9.59 7.78
C VAL A 529 5.57 8.55 7.58
N ARG A 530 4.90 8.16 8.67
CA ARG A 530 3.96 7.03 8.66
C ARG A 530 2.51 7.39 8.30
N SER A 531 2.14 8.68 8.30
CA SER A 531 0.78 9.11 7.97
C SER A 531 0.77 10.40 7.14
N ALA A 532 -0.32 10.62 6.39
CA ALA A 532 -0.53 11.83 5.59
C ALA A 532 -0.67 13.06 6.49
N GLU A 533 -1.33 12.93 7.64
CA GLU A 533 -1.51 14.00 8.63
C GLU A 533 -0.17 14.44 9.23
N ALA A 534 0.69 13.48 9.56
CA ALA A 534 2.03 13.79 10.06
C ALA A 534 2.92 14.45 8.99
N ALA A 535 2.79 14.04 7.71
CA ALA A 535 3.49 14.65 6.59
C ALA A 535 3.01 16.11 6.37
N GLN A 536 1.71 16.35 6.49
CA GLN A 536 1.12 17.68 6.39
C GLN A 536 1.60 18.60 7.53
N SER A 537 1.53 18.13 8.77
CA SER A 537 1.95 18.89 9.96
C SER A 537 3.43 19.24 9.90
N ALA A 538 4.29 18.29 9.55
CA ALA A 538 5.73 18.53 9.36
C ALA A 538 5.98 19.58 8.26
N GLY A 539 5.19 19.53 7.17
CA GLY A 539 5.24 20.54 6.11
C GLY A 539 4.94 21.94 6.64
N PHE A 540 3.84 22.13 7.36
CA PHE A 540 3.45 23.43 7.89
C PHE A 540 4.47 24.00 8.88
N VAL A 541 4.97 23.20 9.81
CA VAL A 541 5.96 23.62 10.81
C VAL A 541 7.23 24.17 10.18
N VAL A 542 7.67 23.59 9.05
CA VAL A 542 8.90 24.02 8.36
C VAL A 542 8.62 25.15 7.36
N LEU A 543 7.56 25.02 6.55
CA LEU A 543 7.30 25.97 5.46
C LEU A 543 6.80 27.32 5.96
N PHE A 544 6.01 27.35 7.04
CA PHE A 544 5.45 28.59 7.54
C PHE A 544 6.53 29.59 7.97
N PRO A 545 7.49 29.23 8.86
CA PRO A 545 8.60 30.12 9.17
C PRO A 545 9.46 30.45 7.95
N LEU A 546 9.73 29.49 7.08
CA LEU A 546 10.57 29.68 5.89
C LEU A 546 10.00 30.73 4.93
N VAL A 547 8.67 30.76 4.77
CA VAL A 547 7.97 31.72 3.89
C VAL A 547 7.80 33.07 4.56
N PHE A 548 7.34 33.12 5.82
CA PHE A 548 7.04 34.37 6.49
C PHE A 548 8.29 35.10 6.98
N ALA A 549 9.38 34.39 7.25
CA ALA A 549 10.70 34.97 7.52
C ALA A 549 11.51 35.20 6.24
N SER A 550 10.86 35.57 5.15
CA SER A 550 11.49 35.81 3.85
C SER A 550 11.05 37.14 3.25
N SER A 551 11.64 37.54 2.13
CA SER A 551 11.29 38.77 1.43
C SER A 551 10.00 38.68 0.61
N VAL A 552 9.15 37.68 0.81
CA VAL A 552 7.92 37.48 0.02
C VAL A 552 6.99 38.69 0.15
N PHE A 553 6.68 39.11 1.37
CA PHE A 553 5.69 40.15 1.67
C PHE A 553 6.28 41.53 1.90
N VAL A 554 7.47 41.58 2.53
CA VAL A 554 8.11 42.82 2.96
C VAL A 554 9.60 42.82 2.60
N PRO A 555 10.21 44.01 2.35
CA PRO A 555 11.65 44.11 2.12
C PRO A 555 12.46 43.62 3.33
N ILE A 556 13.63 43.01 3.08
CA ILE A 556 14.53 42.54 4.17
C ILE A 556 14.93 43.67 5.11
N SER A 557 15.09 44.88 4.58
CA SER A 557 15.49 46.08 5.35
C SER A 557 14.49 46.48 6.45
N SER A 558 13.23 46.07 6.33
CA SER A 558 12.19 46.34 7.35
C SER A 558 12.17 45.31 8.49
N MET A 559 12.98 44.25 8.40
CA MET A 559 13.02 43.18 9.40
C MET A 559 14.03 43.51 10.52
N PRO A 560 13.87 42.92 11.74
CA PRO A 560 14.89 42.94 12.77
C PRO A 560 16.23 42.37 12.28
N SER A 561 17.36 42.87 12.78
CA SER A 561 18.71 42.51 12.29
C SER A 561 19.04 41.02 12.34
N TRP A 562 18.61 40.33 13.40
CA TRP A 562 18.79 38.88 13.50
C TRP A 562 18.04 38.10 12.42
N LEU A 563 16.83 38.57 12.05
CA LEU A 563 16.01 37.94 11.03
C LEU A 563 16.53 38.24 9.61
N GLN A 564 17.11 39.41 9.38
CA GLN A 564 17.74 39.76 8.10
C GLN A 564 18.84 38.80 7.71
N THR A 565 19.65 38.32 8.67
CA THR A 565 20.72 37.35 8.41
C THR A 565 20.18 36.06 7.89
N PHE A 566 19.12 35.52 8.50
CA PHE A 566 18.43 34.34 8.02
C PHE A 566 17.77 34.58 6.67
N ALA A 567 17.03 35.68 6.52
CA ALA A 567 16.31 36.01 5.31
C ALA A 567 17.21 36.13 4.07
N ARG A 568 18.43 36.69 4.21
CA ARG A 568 19.39 36.88 3.13
C ARG A 568 19.86 35.54 2.50
N VAL A 569 19.94 34.50 3.30
CA VAL A 569 20.41 33.15 2.84
C VAL A 569 19.26 32.25 2.44
N SER A 570 18.03 32.58 2.84
CA SER A 570 16.83 31.77 2.61
C SER A 570 16.62 31.49 1.12
N PRO A 571 16.40 30.22 0.72
CA PRO A 571 16.11 29.86 -0.66
C PRO A 571 14.83 30.54 -1.19
N VAL A 572 13.83 30.72 -0.32
CA VAL A 572 12.59 31.43 -0.67
C VAL A 572 12.88 32.90 -1.00
N THR A 573 13.67 33.59 -0.18
CA THR A 573 14.06 34.98 -0.42
C THR A 573 14.86 35.14 -1.71
N LEU A 574 15.87 34.32 -1.93
CA LEU A 574 16.70 34.39 -3.14
C LEU A 574 15.86 34.15 -4.39
N THR A 575 14.97 33.17 -4.36
CA THR A 575 14.06 32.90 -5.48
C THR A 575 13.05 34.01 -5.69
N ALA A 576 12.47 34.59 -4.63
CA ALA A 576 11.51 35.70 -4.73
C ALA A 576 12.19 36.97 -5.29
N ASN A 577 13.41 37.29 -4.85
CA ASN A 577 14.17 38.44 -5.34
C ASN A 577 14.60 38.24 -6.80
N ALA A 578 15.03 37.04 -7.18
CA ALA A 578 15.36 36.73 -8.57
C ALA A 578 14.12 36.79 -9.48
N ALA A 579 12.97 36.27 -9.02
CA ALA A 579 11.71 36.37 -9.74
C ALA A 579 11.25 37.83 -9.93
N ARG A 580 11.39 38.69 -8.89
CA ARG A 580 11.11 40.12 -8.98
C ARG A 580 12.01 40.82 -9.99
N SER A 581 13.30 40.57 -9.91
CA SER A 581 14.24 41.21 -10.87
C SER A 581 13.93 40.77 -12.31
N LEU A 582 13.64 39.48 -12.54
CA LEU A 582 13.22 38.98 -13.84
C LEU A 582 11.89 39.60 -14.32
N ALA A 583 11.01 39.95 -13.40
CA ALA A 583 9.73 40.60 -13.76
C ALA A 583 9.87 42.10 -14.08
N LEU A 584 10.72 42.81 -13.35
CA LEU A 584 10.70 44.27 -13.29
C LEU A 584 11.91 44.95 -13.95
N VAL A 585 13.08 44.31 -13.95
CA VAL A 585 14.34 44.94 -14.37
C VAL A 585 14.96 44.18 -15.53
N PRO A 586 15.24 44.86 -16.67
CA PRO A 586 15.99 44.24 -17.74
C PRO A 586 17.43 43.88 -17.31
N GLY A 587 17.89 42.66 -17.67
CA GLY A 587 19.22 42.20 -17.37
C GLY A 587 19.26 40.92 -16.50
N THR A 588 20.45 40.53 -16.05
CA THR A 588 20.64 39.35 -15.22
C THR A 588 20.52 39.70 -13.73
N PRO A 589 19.58 39.09 -12.99
CA PRO A 589 19.38 39.37 -11.57
C PRO A 589 20.60 38.98 -10.70
N PRO A 590 21.05 39.81 -9.77
CA PRO A 590 22.16 39.45 -8.86
C PRO A 590 21.89 38.19 -8.01
N SER A 591 20.60 37.96 -7.65
CA SER A 591 20.18 36.80 -6.85
C SER A 591 19.94 35.51 -7.66
N LEU A 592 20.01 35.57 -9.02
CA LEU A 592 19.69 34.43 -9.88
C LEU A 592 20.66 33.25 -9.65
N GLY A 593 21.96 33.53 -9.54
CA GLY A 593 22.96 32.52 -9.28
C GLY A 593 22.73 31.77 -7.96
N GLY A 594 22.40 32.50 -6.90
CA GLY A 594 22.05 31.91 -5.60
C GLY A 594 20.76 31.09 -5.63
N ALA A 595 19.72 31.56 -6.32
CA ALA A 595 18.47 30.83 -6.49
C ALA A 595 18.68 29.52 -7.27
N ILE A 596 19.41 29.57 -8.39
CA ILE A 596 19.73 28.38 -9.18
C ILE A 596 20.61 27.42 -8.37
N ALA A 597 21.60 27.90 -7.63
CA ALA A 597 22.46 27.07 -6.79
C ALA A 597 21.63 26.30 -5.75
N TRP A 598 20.66 26.93 -5.11
CA TRP A 598 19.74 26.25 -4.20
C TRP A 598 18.86 25.20 -4.91
N ILE A 599 18.27 25.53 -6.05
CA ILE A 599 17.43 24.60 -6.83
C ILE A 599 18.25 23.37 -7.22
N VAL A 600 19.42 23.56 -7.81
CA VAL A 600 20.31 22.47 -8.25
C VAL A 600 20.81 21.67 -7.05
N GLY A 601 21.22 22.32 -5.97
CA GLY A 601 21.69 21.66 -4.75
C GLY A 601 20.59 20.79 -4.12
N LEU A 602 19.37 21.30 -3.99
CA LEU A 602 18.24 20.54 -3.46
C LEU A 602 17.89 19.34 -4.36
N LEU A 603 17.83 19.52 -5.68
CA LEU A 603 17.58 18.42 -6.61
C LEU A 603 18.70 17.38 -6.56
N ALA A 604 19.96 17.79 -6.54
CA ALA A 604 21.11 16.89 -6.48
C ALA A 604 21.15 16.03 -5.20
N VAL A 605 20.62 16.53 -4.08
CA VAL A 605 20.55 15.81 -2.83
C VAL A 605 19.26 14.96 -2.75
N PHE A 606 18.10 15.54 -2.98
CA PHE A 606 16.82 14.89 -2.68
C PHE A 606 16.34 13.92 -3.75
N ILE A 607 16.74 14.05 -5.02
CA ILE A 607 16.43 13.04 -6.05
C ILE A 607 17.09 11.69 -5.69
N PRO A 608 18.43 11.61 -5.51
CA PRO A 608 19.05 10.35 -5.14
C PRO A 608 18.55 9.79 -3.81
N LEU A 609 18.33 10.66 -2.82
CA LEU A 609 17.88 10.27 -1.49
C LEU A 609 16.46 9.68 -1.50
N SER A 610 15.54 10.30 -2.23
CA SER A 610 14.16 9.82 -2.38
C SER A 610 14.13 8.49 -3.15
N VAL A 611 14.88 8.38 -4.26
CA VAL A 611 14.98 7.14 -5.03
C VAL A 611 15.63 6.03 -4.21
N TRP A 612 16.66 6.33 -3.44
CA TRP A 612 17.31 5.38 -2.55
C TRP A 612 16.34 4.90 -1.45
N ARG A 613 15.62 5.82 -0.80
CA ARG A 613 14.63 5.49 0.23
C ARG A 613 13.50 4.65 -0.34
N TYR A 614 12.95 5.04 -1.49
CA TYR A 614 11.90 4.28 -2.18
C TYR A 614 12.32 2.85 -2.53
N ARG A 615 13.58 2.65 -2.93
CA ARG A 615 14.13 1.31 -3.21
C ARG A 615 14.31 0.46 -1.95
N ARG A 616 14.52 1.09 -0.79
CA ARG A 616 14.73 0.44 0.51
C ARG A 616 13.48 0.37 1.38
N MET A 617 12.35 0.82 0.89
CA MET A 617 11.07 0.56 1.56
C MET A 617 10.80 -0.94 1.51
N THR A 618 11.02 -1.59 2.62
CA THR A 618 10.80 -3.02 2.85
C THR A 618 9.79 -3.19 3.98
#